data_914b53f3da29ccb9d1878311198e1cd0
#
_entry.id   914b53f3da29ccb9d1878311198e1cd0
#
_cell.length_a   1.000
_cell.length_b   1.000
_cell.length_c   1.000
_cell.angle_alpha   90.00
_cell.angle_beta   90.00
_cell.angle_gamma   90.00
#
_symmetry.space_group_name_H-M   'P 1'
#
loop_
_entity.id
_entity.type
_entity.pdbx_description
1 polymer ?
#
loop_
_entity_poly.entity_id
_entity_poly.type
_entity_poly.pdbx_seq_one_letter_code
_entity_poly.pdbx_strand_id
1 'polypeptide(L)'
;AGAANAAAAGAALKITLPPWQKHFHADSNLNRSSQAVYGEMYFDLSEDTTVTVGGRYTEYEINDAAFNSLLDLQNLGAGYYGGVRPSPSFRDYAAEESTYKIGIDHQLNDNQLFYATYSTGFKPGGFNTTDIPTLVNFDPEIANVLEIGLKSTFMDGALQLNLSAYSNDYEGLQLSKIVNRASLNENADATIEGFEAEFTMFLSPTLMIDGFFAHTDATVDEFASVDSLNPNAATKTLPLPAGATGFLSDFAGLAATCNPLVLLGQAAPSPACSLGLAASNPLLGALVLYQPTDAGTIYKSFGPLCTQPFFGLDSTTLPCPLTDGVVQDLSGNSLPFAAELNYRLGVTKFIDTNAGTWTLRADYSYRDDYYSTIFNRNRGHIDSVDLMDISIRYTPTSEEWYVGAYVRNLGDEDHVYAYYSTDVTVGGFQNGVAIDPKIWGINFGRNF
;
A
#
# COMPACT_ATOMS: atom_id res chain seq x y z
N ALA A 1 41.24 14.58 11.10
CA ALA A 1 40.42 15.61 11.78
C ALA A 1 38.90 15.27 11.73
N GLY A 2 38.37 14.83 10.59
CA GLY A 2 36.94 14.50 10.45
C GLY A 2 36.46 13.31 11.30
N ALA A 3 37.27 12.27 11.44
CA ALA A 3 36.88 11.09 12.23
C ALA A 3 36.87 11.34 13.75
N ALA A 4 37.78 12.23 14.23
CA ALA A 4 37.80 12.61 15.63
C ALA A 4 36.63 13.52 16.01
N ASN A 5 36.15 14.37 15.10
CA ASN A 5 34.98 15.23 15.32
C ASN A 5 33.66 14.45 15.28
N ALA A 6 33.56 13.45 14.40
CA ALA A 6 32.43 12.54 14.36
C ALA A 6 32.34 11.68 15.65
N ALA A 7 33.52 11.26 16.17
CA ALA A 7 33.58 10.54 17.43
C ALA A 7 33.22 11.42 18.64
N ALA A 8 33.62 12.71 18.63
CA ALA A 8 33.29 13.67 19.67
C ALA A 8 31.81 14.07 19.62
N ALA A 9 31.23 14.26 18.44
CA ALA A 9 29.78 14.47 18.26
C ALA A 9 28.98 13.22 18.67
N GLY A 10 29.47 12.03 18.35
CA GLY A 10 28.87 10.77 18.80
C GLY A 10 28.99 10.54 20.30
N ALA A 11 30.05 11.06 20.92
CA ALA A 11 30.23 10.99 22.38
C ALA A 11 29.39 12.04 23.14
N ALA A 12 29.18 13.21 22.55
CA ALA A 12 28.26 14.22 23.12
C ALA A 12 26.79 13.81 23.00
N LEU A 13 26.45 12.97 22.03
CA LEU A 13 25.12 12.37 21.84
C LEU A 13 24.98 10.99 22.47
N LYS A 14 25.86 10.56 23.35
CA LYS A 14 25.61 9.41 24.21
C LYS A 14 24.55 9.74 25.24
N ILE A 15 23.35 9.91 24.76
CA ILE A 15 22.16 9.93 25.60
C ILE A 15 21.99 8.50 26.08
N THR A 16 22.21 8.27 27.36
CA THR A 16 21.88 7.00 27.99
C THR A 16 20.36 6.97 28.12
N LEU A 17 19.71 6.47 27.09
CA LEU A 17 18.27 6.24 27.16
C LEU A 17 17.99 5.20 28.24
N PRO A 18 16.95 5.37 29.05
CA PRO A 18 16.48 4.32 29.93
C PRO A 18 16.23 3.02 29.15
N PRO A 19 16.37 1.83 29.77
CA PRO A 19 16.27 0.55 29.07
C PRO A 19 14.96 0.34 28.29
N TRP A 20 13.91 1.08 28.61
CA TRP A 20 12.61 1.03 27.96
C TRP A 20 12.46 2.04 26.81
N GLN A 21 13.39 3.00 26.68
CA GLN A 21 13.38 3.95 25.55
C GLN A 21 14.07 3.35 24.35
N LYS A 22 13.30 3.19 23.29
CA LYS A 22 13.76 2.77 21.97
C LYS A 22 13.60 3.93 21.01
N HIS A 23 14.28 3.85 19.85
CA HIS A 23 14.08 4.83 18.78
C HIS A 23 12.61 4.93 18.35
N PHE A 24 11.94 3.80 18.31
CA PHE A 24 10.50 3.67 18.14
C PHE A 24 10.00 2.65 19.16
N HIS A 25 8.99 3.02 19.91
CA HIS A 25 8.29 2.12 20.80
C HIS A 25 6.80 2.39 20.70
N ALA A 26 6.07 1.42 20.20
CA ALA A 26 4.62 1.39 20.27
C ALA A 26 4.22 0.27 21.23
N ASP A 27 3.39 0.60 22.19
CA ASP A 27 2.77 -0.34 23.11
C ASP A 27 1.29 -0.02 23.09
N SER A 28 0.49 -0.95 22.62
CA SER A 28 -0.94 -0.78 22.46
C SER A 28 -1.64 -1.95 23.10
N ASN A 29 -2.57 -1.64 23.99
CA ASN A 29 -3.51 -2.60 24.53
C ASN A 29 -4.86 -2.38 23.83
N LEU A 30 -4.95 -2.95 22.63
CA LEU A 30 -6.10 -2.84 21.76
C LEU A 30 -7.09 -3.96 22.09
N ASN A 31 -8.25 -3.59 22.58
CA ASN A 31 -9.38 -4.49 22.76
C ASN A 31 -10.43 -4.20 21.69
N ARG A 32 -10.83 -5.22 20.96
CA ARG A 32 -11.89 -5.15 19.96
C ARG A 32 -12.99 -6.10 20.32
N SER A 33 -14.22 -5.62 20.29
CA SER A 33 -15.42 -6.45 20.41
C SER A 33 -16.34 -6.21 19.23
N SER A 34 -17.02 -7.27 18.80
CA SER A 34 -18.04 -7.18 17.77
C SER A 34 -19.18 -8.14 18.09
N GLN A 35 -20.39 -7.64 18.00
CA GLN A 35 -21.60 -8.42 18.14
C GLN A 35 -22.47 -8.23 16.91
N ALA A 36 -23.10 -9.28 16.45
CA ALA A 36 -23.94 -9.18 15.27
C ALA A 36 -25.12 -10.13 15.33
N VAL A 37 -26.22 -9.69 14.76
CA VAL A 37 -27.36 -10.54 14.43
C VAL A 37 -27.55 -10.54 12.91
N TYR A 38 -27.79 -11.70 12.33
CA TYR A 38 -27.95 -11.84 10.89
C TYR A 38 -28.91 -12.96 10.53
N GLY A 39 -29.47 -12.89 9.32
CA GLY A 39 -30.29 -13.93 8.74
C GLY A 39 -30.36 -13.82 7.23
N GLU A 40 -30.65 -14.93 6.58
CA GLU A 40 -30.82 -15.03 5.13
C GLU A 40 -32.01 -15.91 4.83
N MET A 41 -32.81 -15.54 3.83
CA MET A 41 -34.01 -16.24 3.39
C MET A 41 -33.94 -16.48 1.89
N TYR A 42 -34.42 -17.64 1.47
CA TYR A 42 -34.43 -18.06 0.09
C TYR A 42 -35.90 -18.26 -0.31
N PHE A 43 -36.28 -17.69 -1.44
CA PHE A 43 -37.65 -17.75 -1.97
C PHE A 43 -37.59 -18.35 -3.37
N ASP A 44 -38.06 -19.59 -3.52
CA ASP A 44 -38.24 -20.23 -4.80
C ASP A 44 -39.50 -19.66 -5.46
N LEU A 45 -39.29 -18.75 -6.43
CA LEU A 45 -40.37 -18.14 -7.20
C LEU A 45 -40.92 -19.09 -8.27
N SER A 46 -40.06 -19.99 -8.74
CA SER A 46 -40.41 -21.10 -9.66
C SER A 46 -39.37 -22.22 -9.46
N GLU A 47 -39.51 -23.31 -10.24
CA GLU A 47 -38.51 -24.40 -10.27
C GLU A 47 -37.15 -23.92 -10.74
N ASP A 48 -37.10 -22.83 -11.52
CA ASP A 48 -35.88 -22.30 -12.15
C ASP A 48 -35.41 -20.98 -11.52
N THR A 49 -36.14 -20.40 -10.55
CA THR A 49 -35.82 -19.05 -10.05
C THR A 49 -35.86 -19.01 -8.53
N THR A 50 -34.74 -18.65 -7.94
CA THR A 50 -34.62 -18.41 -6.49
C THR A 50 -34.19 -16.96 -6.24
N VAL A 51 -34.88 -16.31 -5.30
CA VAL A 51 -34.52 -14.99 -4.78
C VAL A 51 -33.94 -15.15 -3.38
N THR A 52 -32.78 -14.55 -3.16
CA THR A 52 -32.12 -14.52 -1.85
C THR A 52 -32.26 -13.12 -1.26
N VAL A 53 -32.62 -13.03 0.03
CA VAL A 53 -32.66 -11.79 0.80
C VAL A 53 -31.92 -12.01 2.11
N GLY A 54 -30.90 -11.25 2.37
CA GLY A 54 -30.11 -11.31 3.60
C GLY A 54 -29.96 -9.96 4.28
N GLY A 55 -29.80 -9.98 5.59
CA GLY A 55 -29.51 -8.79 6.38
C GLY A 55 -28.65 -9.12 7.60
N ARG A 56 -27.82 -8.17 7.98
CA ARG A 56 -26.96 -8.24 9.17
C ARG A 56 -26.89 -6.87 9.83
N TYR A 57 -27.05 -6.86 11.13
CA TYR A 57 -26.74 -5.72 11.98
C TYR A 57 -25.52 -6.07 12.84
N THR A 58 -24.55 -5.16 12.88
CA THR A 58 -23.30 -5.35 13.61
C THR A 58 -23.01 -4.14 14.48
N GLU A 59 -22.73 -4.39 15.75
CA GLU A 59 -22.13 -3.42 16.68
C GLU A 59 -20.64 -3.73 16.81
N TYR A 60 -19.82 -2.70 16.81
CA TYR A 60 -18.37 -2.82 16.86
C TYR A 60 -17.79 -1.78 17.83
N GLU A 61 -16.92 -2.22 18.72
CA GLU A 61 -16.23 -1.36 19.67
C GLU A 61 -14.72 -1.60 19.66
N ILE A 62 -13.96 -0.53 19.72
CA ILE A 62 -12.51 -0.54 19.91
C ILE A 62 -12.18 0.30 21.13
N ASN A 63 -11.47 -0.28 22.08
CA ASN A 63 -10.87 0.41 23.20
C ASN A 63 -9.35 0.26 23.08
N ASP A 64 -8.64 1.36 23.01
CA ASP A 64 -7.19 1.38 22.85
C ASP A 64 -6.53 2.19 23.97
N ALA A 65 -5.61 1.54 24.67
CA ALA A 65 -4.69 2.20 25.58
C ALA A 65 -3.32 2.22 24.93
N ALA A 66 -3.07 3.24 24.10
CA ALA A 66 -1.87 3.33 23.30
C ALA A 66 -0.79 4.18 23.97
N PHE A 67 0.41 3.68 23.91
CA PHE A 67 1.62 4.41 24.22
C PHE A 67 2.54 4.37 23.02
N ASN A 68 2.71 5.50 22.37
CA ASN A 68 3.63 5.65 21.26
C ASN A 68 4.76 6.57 21.65
N SER A 69 6.00 6.11 21.49
CA SER A 69 7.20 6.91 21.67
C SER A 69 8.01 6.83 20.39
N LEU A 70 8.03 7.92 19.66
CA LEU A 70 9.09 8.19 18.71
C LEU A 70 10.23 8.87 19.46
N LEU A 71 11.48 8.66 19.03
CA LEU A 71 12.60 9.42 19.56
C LEU A 71 12.36 10.90 19.23
N ASP A 72 11.75 11.59 20.14
CA ASP A 72 11.48 13.01 20.04
C ASP A 72 12.73 13.78 20.44
N LEU A 73 13.47 14.24 19.45
CA LEU A 73 14.68 15.04 19.65
C LEU A 73 14.38 16.40 20.31
N GLN A 74 13.12 16.85 20.31
CA GLN A 74 12.73 18.10 20.96
C GLN A 74 12.79 18.02 22.46
N ASN A 75 12.47 16.87 23.01
CA ASN A 75 12.38 16.67 24.46
C ASN A 75 13.67 16.09 25.08
N LEU A 76 14.76 16.04 24.32
CA LEU A 76 16.05 15.56 24.83
C LEU A 76 16.57 16.33 26.05
N GLY A 77 16.01 17.50 26.38
CA GLY A 77 16.34 18.28 27.58
C GLY A 77 15.20 18.45 28.57
N ALA A 78 13.98 18.06 28.25
CA ALA A 78 12.79 18.41 29.02
C ALA A 78 11.97 17.19 29.45
N GLY A 79 12.41 16.52 30.46
CA GLY A 79 11.52 15.64 31.25
C GLY A 79 11.03 14.34 30.62
N TYR A 80 10.73 14.30 29.33
CA TYR A 80 10.28 13.06 28.68
C TYR A 80 11.38 12.02 28.65
N TYR A 81 12.59 12.47 28.35
CA TYR A 81 13.79 11.66 28.45
C TYR A 81 14.46 11.75 29.82
N GLY A 82 13.90 12.52 30.73
CA GLY A 82 14.30 12.56 32.14
C GLY A 82 13.83 11.37 32.99
N GLY A 83 13.42 10.28 32.32
CA GLY A 83 13.07 9.03 33.00
C GLY A 83 11.58 8.81 33.28
N VAL A 84 10.72 9.71 32.83
CA VAL A 84 9.26 9.54 32.98
C VAL A 84 8.67 8.97 31.70
N ARG A 85 8.11 7.78 31.81
CA ARG A 85 7.31 7.18 30.73
C ARG A 85 6.05 8.04 30.55
N PRO A 86 5.70 8.49 29.31
CA PRO A 86 4.44 9.17 29.09
C PRO A 86 3.25 8.32 29.49
N SER A 87 2.20 8.97 29.93
CA SER A 87 0.94 8.29 30.18
C SER A 87 0.36 7.77 28.88
N PRO A 88 -0.23 6.56 28.86
CA PRO A 88 -0.94 6.08 27.69
C PRO A 88 -2.11 7.00 27.36
N SER A 89 -2.37 7.19 26.07
CA SER A 89 -3.63 7.76 25.61
C SER A 89 -4.70 6.68 25.59
N PHE A 90 -5.89 7.02 26.08
CA PHE A 90 -7.04 6.14 26.03
C PHE A 90 -7.97 6.67 24.96
N ARG A 91 -8.42 5.77 24.07
CA ARG A 91 -9.26 6.09 22.94
C ARG A 91 -10.36 5.04 22.81
N ASP A 92 -11.56 5.49 22.57
CA ASP A 92 -12.72 4.63 22.36
C ASP A 92 -13.32 4.95 21.01
N TYR A 93 -13.73 3.93 20.28
CA TYR A 93 -14.42 4.03 19.01
C TYR A 93 -15.55 3.00 18.98
N ALA A 94 -16.73 3.42 18.58
CA ALA A 94 -17.87 2.54 18.39
C ALA A 94 -18.51 2.84 17.03
N ALA A 95 -18.96 1.81 16.35
CA ALA A 95 -19.72 1.88 15.10
C ALA A 95 -20.83 0.83 15.09
N GLU A 96 -21.93 1.20 14.46
CA GLU A 96 -23.08 0.33 14.22
C GLU A 96 -23.35 0.36 12.72
N GLU A 97 -23.44 -0.84 12.10
CA GLU A 97 -23.69 -0.93 10.68
C GLU A 97 -24.68 -2.02 10.33
N SER A 98 -25.51 -1.70 9.34
CA SER A 98 -26.47 -2.63 8.74
C SER A 98 -26.05 -2.96 7.32
N THR A 99 -25.81 -4.22 7.05
CA THR A 99 -25.50 -4.70 5.70
C THR A 99 -26.61 -5.61 5.20
N TYR A 100 -26.81 -5.61 3.91
CA TYR A 100 -27.88 -6.38 3.27
C TYR A 100 -27.44 -6.96 1.94
N LYS A 101 -28.15 -7.99 1.53
CA LYS A 101 -27.98 -8.65 0.25
C LYS A 101 -29.33 -8.96 -0.36
N ILE A 102 -29.46 -8.71 -1.64
CA ILE A 102 -30.54 -9.24 -2.47
C ILE A 102 -29.93 -9.89 -3.71
N GLY A 103 -30.39 -11.08 -4.04
CA GLY A 103 -29.89 -11.80 -5.21
C GLY A 103 -31.03 -12.51 -5.92
N ILE A 104 -30.83 -12.76 -7.18
CA ILE A 104 -31.65 -13.61 -8.02
C ILE A 104 -30.76 -14.57 -8.77
N ASP A 105 -31.12 -15.85 -8.69
CA ASP A 105 -30.54 -16.94 -9.48
C ASP A 105 -31.63 -17.46 -10.39
N HIS A 106 -31.37 -17.53 -11.69
CA HIS A 106 -32.33 -18.02 -12.67
C HIS A 106 -31.66 -19.03 -13.62
N GLN A 107 -32.14 -20.27 -13.54
CA GLN A 107 -31.72 -21.34 -14.42
C GLN A 107 -32.38 -21.16 -15.81
N LEU A 108 -31.61 -20.66 -16.77
CA LEU A 108 -32.08 -20.43 -18.15
C LEU A 108 -32.38 -21.76 -18.85
N ASN A 109 -31.61 -22.78 -18.54
CA ASN A 109 -31.76 -24.18 -18.96
C ASN A 109 -30.81 -25.06 -18.12
N ASP A 110 -30.78 -26.37 -18.33
CA ASP A 110 -29.97 -27.32 -17.57
C ASP A 110 -28.47 -26.99 -17.52
N ASN A 111 -27.97 -26.16 -18.45
CA ASN A 111 -26.57 -25.86 -18.61
C ASN A 111 -26.21 -24.38 -18.42
N GLN A 112 -27.17 -23.52 -18.10
CA GLN A 112 -26.93 -22.08 -18.03
C GLN A 112 -27.67 -21.47 -16.84
N LEU A 113 -26.91 -20.86 -15.94
CA LEU A 113 -27.37 -20.10 -14.78
C LEU A 113 -27.04 -18.63 -14.96
N PHE A 114 -28.05 -17.79 -14.98
CA PHE A 114 -27.92 -16.35 -14.82
C PHE A 114 -28.07 -15.98 -13.35
N TYR A 115 -27.28 -15.01 -12.87
CA TYR A 115 -27.44 -14.45 -11.55
C TYR A 115 -27.25 -12.93 -11.55
N ALA A 116 -27.87 -12.27 -10.59
CA ALA A 116 -27.62 -10.88 -10.27
C ALA A 116 -27.69 -10.70 -8.75
N THR A 117 -26.73 -9.98 -8.18
CA THR A 117 -26.66 -9.70 -6.75
C THR A 117 -26.39 -8.23 -6.50
N TYR A 118 -27.09 -7.68 -5.52
CA TYR A 118 -26.71 -6.42 -4.89
C TYR A 118 -26.43 -6.68 -3.41
N SER A 119 -25.29 -6.27 -2.92
CA SER A 119 -24.92 -6.46 -1.53
C SER A 119 -24.14 -5.28 -0.99
N THR A 120 -24.23 -5.06 0.32
CA THR A 120 -23.45 -4.07 1.02
C THR A 120 -22.50 -4.74 2.00
N GLY A 121 -21.33 -4.11 2.19
CA GLY A 121 -20.34 -4.52 3.16
C GLY A 121 -19.78 -3.32 3.90
N PHE A 122 -19.13 -3.55 5.05
CA PHE A 122 -18.43 -2.49 5.74
C PHE A 122 -17.16 -2.99 6.39
N LYS A 123 -16.25 -2.04 6.58
CA LYS A 123 -15.04 -2.20 7.37
C LYS A 123 -15.02 -1.07 8.39
N PRO A 124 -14.97 -1.38 9.71
CA PRO A 124 -15.05 -0.33 10.73
C PRO A 124 -13.88 0.64 10.63
N GLY A 125 -14.12 1.87 11.03
CA GLY A 125 -13.11 2.88 11.24
C GLY A 125 -12.20 2.54 12.43
N GLY A 126 -11.37 3.50 12.82
CA GLY A 126 -10.43 3.27 13.92
C GLY A 126 -9.55 4.47 14.21
N PHE A 127 -8.36 4.19 14.77
CA PHE A 127 -7.43 5.20 15.23
C PHE A 127 -6.15 5.21 14.41
N ASN A 128 -5.74 6.38 14.01
CA ASN A 128 -4.41 6.65 13.47
C ASN A 128 -3.40 6.85 14.61
N THR A 129 -2.15 6.48 14.34
CA THR A 129 -1.04 6.71 15.25
C THR A 129 -0.45 8.10 15.02
N THR A 130 -1.22 9.13 15.34
CA THR A 130 -0.83 10.54 15.13
C THR A 130 -1.27 11.39 16.31
N ASP A 131 -0.58 12.50 16.53
CA ASP A 131 -0.92 13.55 17.49
C ASP A 131 -1.67 14.74 16.84
N ILE A 132 -1.92 14.66 15.52
CA ILE A 132 -2.71 15.66 14.79
C ILE A 132 -4.19 15.41 15.10
N PRO A 133 -4.88 16.32 15.81
CA PRO A 133 -6.23 16.04 16.31
C PRO A 133 -7.26 15.71 15.22
N THR A 134 -7.12 16.30 14.04
CA THR A 134 -8.03 16.08 12.90
C THR A 134 -7.80 14.74 12.18
N LEU A 135 -6.70 14.05 12.47
CA LEU A 135 -6.31 12.81 11.82
C LEU A 135 -6.24 11.62 12.81
N VAL A 136 -6.69 11.81 14.03
CA VAL A 136 -6.63 10.74 15.06
C VAL A 136 -7.53 9.59 14.70
N ASN A 137 -8.70 9.87 14.13
CA ASN A 137 -9.67 8.86 13.72
C ASN A 137 -9.74 8.78 12.20
N PHE A 138 -10.11 7.62 11.70
CA PHE A 138 -10.56 7.43 10.34
C PHE A 138 -11.93 6.72 10.35
N ASP A 139 -12.74 7.04 9.36
CA ASP A 139 -14.13 6.61 9.29
C ASP A 139 -14.26 5.17 8.77
N PRO A 140 -15.44 4.55 8.93
CA PRO A 140 -15.76 3.29 8.29
C PRO A 140 -15.65 3.39 6.75
N GLU A 141 -15.38 2.26 6.14
CA GLU A 141 -15.46 2.05 4.70
C GLU A 141 -16.73 1.25 4.42
N ILE A 142 -17.59 1.76 3.56
CA ILE A 142 -18.81 1.12 3.09
C ILE A 142 -18.61 0.72 1.64
N ALA A 143 -19.01 -0.50 1.29
CA ALA A 143 -18.99 -0.99 -0.08
C ALA A 143 -20.40 -1.34 -0.52
N ASN A 144 -20.83 -0.79 -1.65
CA ASN A 144 -22.05 -1.13 -2.37
C ASN A 144 -21.66 -1.89 -3.63
N VAL A 145 -22.06 -3.15 -3.71
CA VAL A 145 -21.60 -4.08 -4.76
C VAL A 145 -22.79 -4.56 -5.58
N LEU A 146 -22.75 -4.27 -6.87
CA LEU A 146 -23.64 -4.85 -7.88
C LEU A 146 -22.85 -5.80 -8.75
N GLU A 147 -23.30 -7.03 -8.88
CA GLU A 147 -22.71 -8.03 -9.77
C GLU A 147 -23.80 -8.73 -10.57
N ILE A 148 -23.56 -8.93 -11.85
CA ILE A 148 -24.37 -9.77 -12.74
C ILE A 148 -23.46 -10.78 -13.42
N GLY A 149 -23.95 -12.00 -13.62
CA GLY A 149 -23.13 -13.02 -14.24
C GLY A 149 -23.92 -14.15 -14.90
N LEU A 150 -23.17 -14.92 -15.67
CA LEU A 150 -23.65 -16.10 -16.38
C LEU A 150 -22.65 -17.24 -16.18
N LYS A 151 -23.12 -18.37 -15.67
CA LYS A 151 -22.34 -19.61 -15.60
C LYS A 151 -22.91 -20.58 -16.62
N SER A 152 -22.06 -21.08 -17.51
CA SER A 152 -22.52 -21.84 -18.66
C SER A 152 -21.63 -23.04 -18.98
N THR A 153 -22.29 -24.11 -19.38
CA THR A 153 -21.66 -25.30 -19.94
C THR A 153 -22.19 -25.55 -21.35
N PHE A 154 -21.32 -25.67 -22.33
CA PHE A 154 -21.65 -25.86 -23.73
C PHE A 154 -21.01 -27.12 -24.27
N MET A 155 -21.39 -27.54 -25.49
CA MET A 155 -20.76 -28.63 -26.24
C MET A 155 -20.71 -29.94 -25.43
N ASP A 156 -21.85 -30.31 -24.83
CA ASP A 156 -21.97 -31.51 -24.00
C ASP A 156 -20.92 -31.60 -22.86
N GLY A 157 -20.58 -30.46 -22.27
CA GLY A 157 -19.59 -30.37 -21.17
C GLY A 157 -18.17 -30.07 -21.63
N ALA A 158 -17.91 -29.98 -22.93
CA ALA A 158 -16.56 -29.69 -23.43
C ALA A 158 -16.11 -28.24 -23.22
N LEU A 159 -17.03 -27.29 -23.07
CA LEU A 159 -16.76 -25.89 -22.75
C LEU A 159 -17.52 -25.46 -21.51
N GLN A 160 -16.80 -25.04 -20.48
CA GLN A 160 -17.30 -24.26 -19.37
C GLN A 160 -16.92 -22.81 -19.58
N LEU A 161 -17.86 -21.88 -19.48
CA LEU A 161 -17.67 -20.44 -19.64
C LEU A 161 -18.46 -19.71 -18.55
N ASN A 162 -17.75 -18.92 -17.74
CA ASN A 162 -18.29 -18.05 -16.73
C ASN A 162 -17.99 -16.60 -17.11
N LEU A 163 -18.99 -15.75 -17.05
CA LEU A 163 -18.89 -14.32 -17.32
C LEU A 163 -19.46 -13.57 -16.14
N SER A 164 -18.82 -12.50 -15.73
CA SER A 164 -19.36 -11.57 -14.73
C SER A 164 -19.04 -10.12 -15.11
N ALA A 165 -19.89 -9.22 -14.66
CA ALA A 165 -19.66 -7.78 -14.67
C ALA A 165 -20.08 -7.22 -13.32
N TYR A 166 -19.30 -6.27 -12.79
CA TYR A 166 -19.54 -5.72 -11.48
C TYR A 166 -19.29 -4.21 -11.44
N SER A 167 -19.96 -3.56 -10.48
CA SER A 167 -19.69 -2.18 -10.08
C SER A 167 -19.70 -2.14 -8.56
N ASN A 168 -18.59 -1.73 -7.98
CA ASN A 168 -18.37 -1.59 -6.55
C ASN A 168 -18.16 -0.12 -6.24
N ASP A 169 -19.10 0.46 -5.51
CA ASP A 169 -19.05 1.84 -5.05
C ASP A 169 -18.60 1.86 -3.58
N TYR A 170 -17.47 2.51 -3.32
CA TYR A 170 -16.88 2.63 -2.00
C TYR A 170 -17.03 4.03 -1.46
N GLU A 171 -17.75 4.15 -0.34
CA GLU A 171 -17.79 5.34 0.48
C GLU A 171 -16.74 5.22 1.59
N GLY A 172 -15.80 6.15 1.63
CA GLY A 172 -14.77 6.18 2.66
C GLY A 172 -13.74 5.04 2.57
N LEU A 173 -13.37 4.58 1.38
CA LEU A 173 -12.30 3.59 1.19
C LEU A 173 -11.06 3.95 2.01
N GLN A 174 -10.62 3.03 2.86
CA GLN A 174 -9.49 3.27 3.77
C GLN A 174 -8.15 3.11 3.05
N LEU A 175 -7.50 4.22 2.81
CA LEU A 175 -6.19 4.31 2.18
C LEU A 175 -5.10 4.59 3.20
N SER A 176 -4.00 3.87 3.13
CA SER A 176 -2.90 3.99 4.08
C SER A 176 -1.68 4.62 3.43
N LYS A 177 -1.07 5.57 4.12
CA LYS A 177 0.22 6.18 3.77
C LYS A 177 1.13 6.28 4.98
N ILE A 178 2.43 6.38 4.75
CA ILE A 178 3.40 6.63 5.83
C ILE A 178 3.61 8.13 5.96
N VAL A 179 3.35 8.63 7.16
CA VAL A 179 3.58 10.03 7.53
C VAL A 179 4.24 10.06 8.89
N ASN A 180 5.37 10.73 9.01
CA ASN A 180 6.09 10.87 10.27
C ASN A 180 6.36 9.52 10.96
N ARG A 181 6.80 8.51 10.20
CA ARG A 181 7.11 7.15 10.67
C ARG A 181 5.90 6.36 11.19
N ALA A 182 4.70 6.86 11.00
CA ALA A 182 3.47 6.20 11.37
C ALA A 182 2.63 5.91 10.13
N SER A 183 1.83 4.85 10.18
CA SER A 183 0.79 4.62 9.20
C SER A 183 -0.38 5.53 9.52
N LEU A 184 -0.81 6.29 8.53
CA LEU A 184 -1.98 7.15 8.57
C LEU A 184 -3.00 6.60 7.59
N ASN A 185 -4.21 6.32 8.06
CA ASN A 185 -5.34 5.99 7.20
C ASN A 185 -6.17 7.25 6.96
N GLU A 186 -6.57 7.43 5.72
CA GLU A 186 -7.50 8.45 5.26
C GLU A 186 -8.62 7.76 4.51
N ASN A 187 -9.77 8.43 4.39
CA ASN A 187 -10.93 7.90 3.69
C ASN A 187 -11.08 8.60 2.34
N ALA A 188 -11.33 7.84 1.29
CA ALA A 188 -11.56 8.29 -0.07
C ALA A 188 -12.80 7.63 -0.65
N ASP A 189 -13.53 8.32 -1.50
CA ASP A 189 -14.59 7.69 -2.27
C ASP A 189 -14.01 7.17 -3.59
N ALA A 190 -14.43 5.96 -3.99
CA ALA A 190 -13.87 5.29 -5.15
C ALA A 190 -14.86 4.33 -5.79
N THR A 191 -14.80 4.21 -7.10
CA THR A 191 -15.57 3.24 -7.88
C THR A 191 -14.64 2.22 -8.51
N ILE A 192 -15.02 0.94 -8.45
CA ILE A 192 -14.33 -0.16 -9.12
C ILE A 192 -15.33 -0.89 -9.99
N GLU A 193 -15.18 -0.77 -11.30
CA GLU A 193 -16.00 -1.47 -12.27
C GLU A 193 -15.18 -2.47 -13.06
N GLY A 194 -15.81 -3.56 -13.47
CA GLY A 194 -15.06 -4.56 -14.21
C GLY A 194 -15.91 -5.60 -14.92
N PHE A 195 -15.20 -6.33 -15.76
CA PHE A 195 -15.72 -7.48 -16.45
C PHE A 195 -14.72 -8.62 -16.38
N GLU A 196 -15.21 -9.81 -16.09
CA GLU A 196 -14.41 -11.02 -15.99
C GLU A 196 -14.98 -12.13 -16.88
N ALA A 197 -14.09 -12.90 -17.46
CA ALA A 197 -14.41 -14.10 -18.20
C ALA A 197 -13.45 -15.22 -17.84
N GLU A 198 -13.99 -16.37 -17.46
CA GLU A 198 -13.23 -17.59 -17.21
C GLU A 198 -13.73 -18.70 -18.14
N PHE A 199 -12.81 -19.48 -18.67
CA PHE A 199 -13.17 -20.62 -19.49
C PHE A 199 -12.24 -21.81 -19.30
N THR A 200 -12.83 -23.00 -19.50
CA THR A 200 -12.11 -24.26 -19.68
C THR A 200 -12.75 -24.98 -20.86
N MET A 201 -11.95 -25.37 -21.85
CA MET A 201 -12.43 -25.99 -23.08
C MET A 201 -11.57 -27.20 -23.46
N PHE A 202 -12.21 -28.34 -23.63
CA PHE A 202 -11.61 -29.51 -24.24
C PHE A 202 -11.80 -29.47 -25.76
N LEU A 203 -10.73 -29.10 -26.50
CA LEU A 203 -10.73 -29.15 -27.98
C LEU A 203 -10.72 -30.57 -28.51
N SER A 204 -10.23 -31.50 -27.70
CA SER A 204 -10.30 -32.94 -27.92
C SER A 204 -10.09 -33.65 -26.56
N PRO A 205 -10.34 -34.95 -26.44
CA PRO A 205 -10.10 -35.69 -25.20
C PRO A 205 -8.66 -35.56 -24.63
N THR A 206 -7.73 -35.10 -25.48
CA THR A 206 -6.31 -35.00 -25.12
C THR A 206 -5.76 -33.58 -25.21
N LEU A 207 -6.59 -32.58 -25.47
CA LEU A 207 -6.16 -31.18 -25.58
C LEU A 207 -7.18 -30.25 -24.90
N MET A 208 -6.74 -29.60 -23.85
CA MET A 208 -7.50 -28.64 -23.07
C MET A 208 -6.86 -27.25 -23.18
N ILE A 209 -7.69 -26.23 -23.29
CA ILE A 209 -7.34 -24.82 -23.10
C ILE A 209 -8.15 -24.26 -21.94
N ASP A 210 -7.52 -23.47 -21.12
CA ASP A 210 -8.17 -22.77 -20.00
C ASP A 210 -7.62 -21.35 -19.89
N GLY A 211 -8.39 -20.47 -19.33
CA GLY A 211 -7.93 -19.11 -19.12
C GLY A 211 -8.92 -18.23 -18.39
N PHE A 212 -8.44 -17.08 -18.04
CA PHE A 212 -9.27 -15.97 -17.60
C PHE A 212 -8.86 -14.67 -18.26
N PHE A 213 -9.78 -13.75 -18.30
CA PHE A 213 -9.62 -12.38 -18.72
C PHE A 213 -10.36 -11.49 -17.70
N ALA A 214 -9.70 -10.45 -17.24
CA ALA A 214 -10.29 -9.44 -16.35
C ALA A 214 -9.91 -8.06 -16.84
N HIS A 215 -10.91 -7.20 -16.99
CA HIS A 215 -10.75 -5.76 -17.18
C HIS A 215 -11.35 -5.06 -15.96
N THR A 216 -10.57 -4.18 -15.32
CA THR A 216 -10.94 -3.49 -14.09
C THR A 216 -10.61 -2.01 -14.23
N ASP A 217 -11.61 -1.16 -14.14
CA ASP A 217 -11.45 0.27 -13.95
C ASP A 217 -11.64 0.56 -12.45
N ALA A 218 -10.61 1.07 -11.81
CA ALA A 218 -10.59 1.33 -10.38
C ALA A 218 -10.13 2.78 -10.13
N THR A 219 -11.06 3.66 -9.91
CA THR A 219 -10.87 5.11 -9.96
C THR A 219 -11.31 5.76 -8.65
N VAL A 220 -10.58 6.79 -8.24
CA VAL A 220 -10.94 7.68 -7.13
C VAL A 220 -12.01 8.65 -7.60
N ASP A 221 -13.13 8.72 -6.88
CA ASP A 221 -14.22 9.65 -7.20
C ASP A 221 -13.99 11.00 -6.53
N GLU A 222 -13.82 11.02 -5.22
CA GLU A 222 -13.53 12.22 -4.47
C GLU A 222 -12.48 11.94 -3.38
N PHE A 223 -11.33 12.57 -3.51
CA PHE A 223 -10.29 12.52 -2.48
C PHE A 223 -9.27 13.64 -2.68
N ALA A 224 -8.91 14.25 -1.59
CA ALA A 224 -7.85 15.26 -1.57
C ALA A 224 -6.87 14.98 -0.43
N SER A 225 -5.59 14.87 -0.75
CA SER A 225 -4.57 14.55 0.24
C SER A 225 -3.22 15.18 -0.09
N VAL A 226 -2.32 15.15 0.88
CA VAL A 226 -0.93 15.58 0.73
C VAL A 226 -0.05 14.37 0.48
N ASP A 227 0.67 14.39 -0.64
CA ASP A 227 1.66 13.35 -0.94
C ASP A 227 2.84 13.42 0.04
N SER A 228 2.94 12.48 0.97
CA SER A 228 4.03 12.43 1.95
C SER A 228 5.42 12.23 1.35
N LEU A 229 5.50 11.82 0.09
CA LEU A 229 6.75 11.67 -0.67
C LEU A 229 7.10 12.93 -1.47
N ASN A 230 6.13 13.78 -1.75
CA ASN A 230 6.29 15.01 -2.51
C ASN A 230 5.21 16.04 -2.20
N PRO A 231 5.16 16.61 -1.03
CA PRO A 231 4.07 17.47 -0.59
C PRO A 231 4.02 18.86 -1.20
N ASN A 232 5.05 19.23 -1.90
CA ASN A 232 5.08 20.44 -2.70
C ASN A 232 4.87 20.17 -4.20
N ALA A 233 4.34 19.02 -4.55
CA ALA A 233 4.21 18.55 -5.92
C ALA A 233 3.37 19.48 -6.82
N ALA A 234 2.45 20.24 -6.26
CA ALA A 234 1.68 21.23 -7.03
C ALA A 234 2.57 22.34 -7.62
N THR A 235 3.73 22.58 -7.06
CA THR A 235 4.68 23.61 -7.54
C THR A 235 5.77 23.05 -8.45
N LYS A 236 5.83 21.74 -8.63
CA LYS A 236 6.87 20.96 -9.38
C LYS A 236 8.33 21.27 -9.01
N THR A 237 8.56 22.39 -8.36
CA THR A 237 9.85 22.82 -7.81
C THR A 237 9.56 23.58 -6.54
N LEU A 238 10.22 23.20 -5.43
CA LEU A 238 10.30 24.14 -4.33
C LEU A 238 10.88 25.43 -4.88
N PRO A 239 10.30 26.58 -4.57
CA PRO A 239 10.98 27.81 -4.84
C PRO A 239 12.24 27.81 -3.99
N LEU A 240 13.36 27.40 -4.60
CA LEU A 240 14.65 27.65 -3.99
C LEU A 240 14.76 29.14 -3.74
N PRO A 241 15.28 29.59 -2.59
CA PRO A 241 15.53 30.99 -2.35
C PRO A 241 16.30 31.58 -3.53
N ALA A 242 16.01 32.83 -3.87
CA ALA A 242 16.69 33.48 -4.97
C ALA A 242 18.23 33.39 -4.79
N GLY A 243 18.89 32.70 -5.70
CA GLY A 243 20.32 32.42 -5.64
C GLY A 243 20.73 31.04 -5.16
N ALA A 244 19.81 30.18 -4.73
CA ALA A 244 20.10 28.79 -4.42
C ALA A 244 20.15 27.96 -5.72
N THR A 245 21.24 27.23 -5.94
CA THR A 245 21.49 26.48 -7.18
C THR A 245 21.23 24.97 -7.06
N GLY A 246 20.87 24.52 -5.87
CA GLY A 246 20.56 23.12 -5.55
C GLY A 246 21.20 22.65 -4.26
N PHE A 247 20.63 21.63 -3.65
CA PHE A 247 20.99 21.17 -2.30
C PHE A 247 22.48 20.92 -2.09
N LEU A 248 23.12 20.19 -3.00
CA LEU A 248 24.56 19.83 -2.83
C LEU A 248 25.49 21.01 -3.06
N SER A 249 25.17 21.90 -3.99
CA SER A 249 25.97 23.10 -4.26
C SER A 249 25.83 24.12 -3.14
N ASP A 250 24.65 24.26 -2.58
CA ASP A 250 24.36 25.19 -1.49
C ASP A 250 24.97 24.69 -0.17
N PHE A 251 25.00 23.39 0.05
CA PHE A 251 25.69 22.78 1.17
C PHE A 251 27.22 22.99 1.07
N ALA A 252 27.80 22.84 -0.13
CA ALA A 252 29.19 23.11 -0.37
C ALA A 252 29.53 24.60 -0.15
N GLY A 253 28.63 25.51 -0.55
CA GLY A 253 28.75 26.94 -0.30
C GLY A 253 28.68 27.31 1.18
N LEU A 254 27.78 26.70 1.92
CA LEU A 254 27.67 26.83 3.38
C LEU A 254 28.90 26.26 4.10
N ALA A 255 29.37 25.08 3.71
CA ALA A 255 30.56 24.49 4.28
C ALA A 255 31.83 25.30 4.00
N ALA A 256 31.84 26.07 2.91
CA ALA A 256 32.94 26.99 2.58
C ALA A 256 32.90 28.28 3.41
N THR A 257 31.71 28.72 3.84
CA THR A 257 31.54 29.98 4.61
C THR A 257 31.37 29.77 6.11
N CYS A 258 30.97 28.59 6.52
CA CYS A 258 30.75 28.22 7.91
C CYS A 258 31.72 27.14 8.38
N ASN A 259 32.36 27.37 9.52
CA ASN A 259 33.10 26.32 10.19
C ASN A 259 32.15 25.14 10.51
N PRO A 260 32.52 23.89 10.22
CA PRO A 260 31.73 22.74 10.59
C PRO A 260 31.25 22.71 12.06
N LEU A 261 32.00 23.28 12.97
CA LEU A 261 31.63 23.40 14.40
C LEU A 261 30.45 24.36 14.61
N VAL A 262 30.26 25.34 13.75
CA VAL A 262 29.10 26.24 13.76
C VAL A 262 27.84 25.50 13.28
N LEU A 263 28.00 24.72 12.22
CA LEU A 263 26.90 23.88 11.70
C LEU A 263 26.47 22.80 12.69
N LEU A 264 27.37 22.40 13.60
CA LEU A 264 27.06 21.45 14.68
C LEU A 264 26.66 22.16 15.98
N GLY A 265 26.47 23.48 16.00
CA GLY A 265 26.09 24.24 17.19
C GLY A 265 27.18 24.35 18.26
N GLN A 266 28.43 24.00 17.94
CA GLN A 266 29.56 23.97 18.88
C GLN A 266 30.41 25.24 18.89
N ALA A 267 30.14 26.18 17.98
CA ALA A 267 30.80 27.46 17.91
C ALA A 267 29.85 28.56 17.45
N ALA A 268 30.07 29.80 17.89
CA ALA A 268 29.28 30.94 17.43
C ALA A 268 29.55 31.25 15.95
N PRO A 269 28.52 31.56 15.16
CA PRO A 269 28.69 31.87 13.76
C PRO A 269 29.42 33.20 13.54
N SER A 270 30.31 33.21 12.54
CA SER A 270 30.85 34.46 12.03
C SER A 270 29.77 35.28 11.35
N PRO A 271 29.89 36.62 11.16
CA PRO A 271 28.94 37.43 10.46
C PRO A 271 28.64 36.91 9.04
N ALA A 272 29.66 36.40 8.34
CA ALA A 272 29.50 35.84 7.00
C ALA A 272 28.72 34.51 7.03
N CYS A 273 28.96 33.69 8.04
CA CYS A 273 28.22 32.46 8.26
C CYS A 273 26.78 32.77 8.66
N SER A 274 26.55 33.75 9.54
CA SER A 274 25.21 34.18 9.94
C SER A 274 24.37 34.69 8.76
N LEU A 275 25.02 35.43 7.84
CA LEU A 275 24.36 35.89 6.60
C LEU A 275 24.11 34.72 5.63
N GLY A 276 25.06 33.81 5.49
CA GLY A 276 24.91 32.61 4.69
C GLY A 276 23.83 31.69 5.26
N LEU A 277 23.81 31.51 6.55
CA LEU A 277 22.76 30.80 7.27
C LEU A 277 21.40 31.47 7.09
N ALA A 278 21.29 32.78 7.17
CA ALA A 278 20.05 33.53 6.97
C ALA A 278 19.57 33.47 5.50
N ALA A 279 20.48 33.54 4.53
CA ALA A 279 20.17 33.44 3.11
C ALA A 279 19.81 32.00 2.67
N SER A 280 20.41 31.01 3.33
CA SER A 280 20.20 29.57 3.07
C SER A 280 19.24 28.94 4.07
N ASN A 281 18.48 29.73 4.72
CA ASN A 281 17.63 29.37 5.81
C ASN A 281 16.60 28.27 5.52
N PRO A 282 16.00 28.25 4.34
CA PRO A 282 15.27 27.08 3.87
C PRO A 282 16.14 25.85 3.79
N LEU A 283 17.48 26.00 3.61
CA LEU A 283 18.41 24.90 3.49
C LEU A 283 18.80 24.28 4.82
N LEU A 284 18.85 25.01 5.88
CA LEU A 284 19.12 24.44 7.21
C LEU A 284 17.87 23.78 7.81
N GLY A 285 16.71 24.35 7.57
CA GLY A 285 15.46 23.64 7.66
C GLY A 285 15.49 22.41 6.74
N ALA A 286 15.98 22.58 5.53
CA ALA A 286 16.16 21.54 4.53
C ALA A 286 17.27 20.56 4.82
N LEU A 287 18.32 20.88 5.53
CA LEU A 287 19.40 19.94 5.81
C LEU A 287 18.97 18.78 6.70
N VAL A 288 17.96 19.06 7.47
CA VAL A 288 17.31 18.06 8.29
C VAL A 288 16.05 17.56 7.60
N LEU A 289 15.48 18.35 6.66
CA LEU A 289 14.13 18.19 6.18
C LEU A 289 13.99 18.16 4.69
N TYR A 290 14.94 18.76 3.98
CA TYR A 290 14.89 18.90 2.55
C TYR A 290 15.41 17.63 1.90
N GLN A 291 14.52 16.81 1.61
CA GLN A 291 14.68 15.81 0.57
C GLN A 291 14.08 16.38 -0.71
N PRO A 292 14.57 16.03 -1.89
CA PRO A 292 14.02 16.50 -3.17
C PRO A 292 12.52 16.26 -3.36
N THR A 293 11.90 15.68 -2.40
CA THR A 293 10.49 15.26 -2.41
C THR A 293 9.73 15.77 -1.22
N ASP A 294 10.09 16.97 -0.78
CA ASP A 294 9.60 17.47 0.45
C ASP A 294 8.17 17.47 0.76
N ALA A 295 7.85 17.17 1.92
CA ALA A 295 6.52 17.13 2.36
C ALA A 295 6.26 18.20 3.42
N GLY A 296 5.22 18.95 3.26
CA GLY A 296 4.80 19.87 4.25
C GLY A 296 4.57 19.23 5.61
N THR A 297 4.10 17.99 5.63
CA THR A 297 3.95 17.20 6.85
C THR A 297 5.26 16.90 7.55
N ILE A 298 6.38 16.82 6.83
CA ILE A 298 7.70 16.63 7.40
C ILE A 298 8.18 17.89 8.09
N TYR A 299 7.89 19.04 7.53
CA TYR A 299 8.19 20.30 8.19
C TYR A 299 7.49 20.41 9.53
N LYS A 300 6.29 19.89 9.68
CA LYS A 300 5.60 19.83 10.97
C LYS A 300 6.31 18.93 11.98
N SER A 301 6.79 17.77 11.58
CA SER A 301 7.48 16.87 12.50
C SER A 301 8.86 17.37 12.93
N PHE A 302 9.50 18.14 12.08
CA PHE A 302 10.79 18.77 12.39
C PHE A 302 10.67 20.26 12.70
N GLY A 303 9.49 20.88 12.53
CA GLY A 303 9.23 22.25 12.94
C GLY A 303 9.80 22.55 14.33
N PRO A 304 9.61 21.65 15.30
CA PRO A 304 10.23 21.78 16.60
C PRO A 304 11.78 21.71 16.61
N LEU A 305 12.46 21.09 15.66
CA LEU A 305 13.91 21.20 15.54
C LEU A 305 14.35 22.60 15.15
N CYS A 306 13.52 23.33 14.41
CA CYS A 306 13.75 24.71 14.05
C CYS A 306 13.56 25.66 15.23
N THR A 307 12.79 25.29 16.25
CA THR A 307 12.55 26.07 17.45
C THR A 307 13.44 25.69 18.62
N GLN A 308 14.28 24.65 18.47
CA GLN A 308 15.11 24.13 19.56
C GLN A 308 16.44 24.87 19.65
N PRO A 309 16.82 25.29 20.85
CA PRO A 309 18.13 25.92 21.09
C PRO A 309 19.31 24.97 20.86
N PHE A 310 19.07 23.67 20.62
CA PHE A 310 20.10 22.67 20.37
C PHE A 310 20.97 22.96 19.15
N PHE A 311 20.37 23.59 18.12
CA PHE A 311 21.10 24.05 16.93
C PHE A 311 21.33 25.57 16.94
N GLY A 312 20.96 26.29 17.99
CA GLY A 312 21.01 27.75 18.03
C GLY A 312 20.02 28.41 17.05
N LEU A 313 19.03 27.67 16.59
CA LEU A 313 18.04 28.09 15.61
C LEU A 313 16.71 28.27 16.33
N ASP A 314 16.21 29.47 16.37
CA ASP A 314 14.86 29.74 16.84
C ASP A 314 13.97 30.26 15.71
N SER A 315 12.66 30.16 15.91
CA SER A 315 11.67 30.56 14.91
C SER A 315 11.70 32.05 14.56
N THR A 316 12.43 32.86 15.32
CA THR A 316 12.56 34.30 15.09
C THR A 316 13.77 34.64 14.21
N THR A 317 14.80 33.79 14.26
CA THR A 317 16.03 33.95 13.48
C THR A 317 16.00 33.14 12.19
N LEU A 318 15.24 32.04 12.17
CA LEU A 318 15.15 31.15 11.05
C LEU A 318 13.67 30.75 10.81
N PRO A 319 12.95 31.41 9.90
CA PRO A 319 11.61 30.98 9.54
C PRO A 319 11.70 29.58 8.93
N CYS A 320 11.43 28.57 9.75
CA CYS A 320 11.16 27.25 9.23
C CYS A 320 9.90 27.30 8.38
N PRO A 321 9.93 26.83 7.15
CA PRO A 321 8.73 26.72 6.35
C PRO A 321 7.85 25.61 6.94
N LEU A 322 7.04 25.99 7.94
CA LEU A 322 6.00 25.13 8.47
C LEU A 322 4.85 25.14 7.48
N THR A 323 4.81 24.15 6.60
CA THR A 323 3.68 23.98 5.71
C THR A 323 3.06 22.61 5.96
N ASP A 324 1.76 22.53 5.86
CA ASP A 324 1.00 21.29 5.94
C ASP A 324 1.14 20.45 4.67
N GLY A 325 1.89 20.95 3.71
CA GLY A 325 1.97 20.44 2.37
C GLY A 325 0.87 21.03 1.48
N VAL A 326 1.00 20.75 0.20
CA VAL A 326 0.00 21.16 -0.78
C VAL A 326 -0.98 20.01 -0.96
N VAL A 327 -2.20 20.25 -0.56
CA VAL A 327 -3.30 19.32 -0.80
C VAL A 327 -3.52 19.21 -2.30
N GLN A 328 -3.56 18.00 -2.80
CA GLN A 328 -3.79 17.68 -4.20
C GLN A 328 -5.15 17.01 -4.31
N ASP A 329 -5.91 17.41 -5.30
CA ASP A 329 -7.09 16.69 -5.74
C ASP A 329 -6.63 15.44 -6.50
N LEU A 330 -7.07 14.29 -6.07
CA LEU A 330 -6.72 12.99 -6.61
C LEU A 330 -7.89 12.33 -7.34
N SER A 331 -9.00 13.06 -7.52
CA SER A 331 -10.16 12.58 -8.26
C SER A 331 -9.76 12.19 -9.68
N GLY A 332 -10.20 11.03 -10.13
CA GLY A 332 -9.82 10.44 -11.42
C GLY A 332 -8.48 9.69 -11.42
N ASN A 333 -7.74 9.64 -10.31
CA ASN A 333 -6.57 8.79 -10.22
C ASN A 333 -6.95 7.32 -10.07
N SER A 334 -6.13 6.44 -10.64
CA SER A 334 -6.28 5.00 -10.44
C SER A 334 -5.95 4.60 -9.00
N LEU A 335 -6.69 3.65 -8.45
CA LEU A 335 -6.40 3.06 -7.16
C LEU A 335 -5.06 2.31 -7.17
N PRO A 336 -4.33 2.27 -6.05
CA PRO A 336 -3.08 1.54 -5.96
C PRO A 336 -3.25 0.05 -6.27
N PHE A 337 -2.28 -0.53 -6.99
CA PHE A 337 -2.22 -1.95 -7.34
C PHE A 337 -3.38 -2.46 -8.21
N ALA A 338 -4.16 -1.58 -8.81
CA ALA A 338 -5.22 -1.91 -9.74
C ALA A 338 -4.70 -1.85 -11.19
N ALA A 339 -4.32 -3.00 -11.74
CA ALA A 339 -3.99 -3.12 -13.14
C ALA A 339 -5.28 -3.20 -13.97
N GLU A 340 -5.39 -2.40 -15.06
CA GLU A 340 -6.59 -2.33 -15.86
C GLU A 340 -6.88 -3.64 -16.59
N LEU A 341 -5.85 -4.32 -17.07
CA LEU A 341 -6.00 -5.56 -17.82
C LEU A 341 -5.16 -6.69 -17.21
N ASN A 342 -5.81 -7.82 -16.94
CA ASN A 342 -5.16 -9.06 -16.53
C ASN A 342 -5.73 -10.22 -17.32
N TYR A 343 -4.87 -11.08 -17.87
CA TYR A 343 -5.33 -12.33 -18.48
C TYR A 343 -4.30 -13.43 -18.38
N ARG A 344 -4.78 -14.66 -18.44
CA ARG A 344 -3.98 -15.86 -18.53
C ARG A 344 -4.59 -16.84 -19.50
N LEU A 345 -3.74 -17.50 -20.29
CA LEU A 345 -4.09 -18.59 -21.19
C LEU A 345 -3.22 -19.79 -20.89
N GLY A 346 -3.84 -20.93 -20.59
CA GLY A 346 -3.20 -22.22 -20.38
C GLY A 346 -3.54 -23.20 -21.50
N VAL A 347 -2.56 -23.97 -21.92
CA VAL A 347 -2.74 -25.07 -22.89
C VAL A 347 -2.20 -26.35 -22.25
N THR A 348 -3.03 -27.37 -22.14
CA THR A 348 -2.66 -28.67 -21.61
C THR A 348 -2.85 -29.76 -22.64
N LYS A 349 -1.79 -30.52 -22.91
CA LYS A 349 -1.82 -31.70 -23.77
C LYS A 349 -1.60 -32.96 -22.98
N PHE A 350 -2.54 -33.90 -23.08
CA PHE A 350 -2.41 -35.24 -22.54
C PHE A 350 -1.94 -36.21 -23.65
N ILE A 351 -0.97 -37.05 -23.34
CA ILE A 351 -0.45 -38.08 -24.23
C ILE A 351 -0.48 -39.40 -23.48
N ASP A 352 -1.50 -40.20 -23.79
CA ASP A 352 -1.69 -41.47 -23.17
C ASP A 352 -0.82 -42.54 -23.89
N THR A 353 -0.15 -43.32 -23.09
CA THR A 353 0.65 -44.47 -23.53
C THR A 353 0.25 -45.69 -22.73
N ASN A 354 0.66 -46.90 -23.19
CA ASN A 354 0.42 -48.13 -22.43
C ASN A 354 1.10 -48.16 -21.05
N ALA A 355 2.10 -47.30 -20.81
CA ALA A 355 2.86 -47.25 -19.58
C ALA A 355 2.39 -46.16 -18.62
N GLY A 356 1.61 -45.17 -19.10
CA GLY A 356 1.13 -44.05 -18.33
C GLY A 356 0.86 -42.81 -19.21
N THR A 357 0.52 -41.73 -18.57
CA THR A 357 0.12 -40.44 -19.22
C THR A 357 1.19 -39.39 -19.03
N TRP A 358 1.56 -38.73 -20.13
CA TRP A 358 2.33 -37.49 -20.11
C TRP A 358 1.34 -36.30 -20.15
N THR A 359 1.52 -35.35 -19.24
CA THR A 359 0.82 -34.07 -19.21
C THR A 359 1.81 -32.95 -19.53
N LEU A 360 1.64 -32.28 -20.63
CA LEU A 360 2.41 -31.10 -21.02
C LEU A 360 1.54 -29.89 -20.83
N ARG A 361 2.06 -28.85 -20.16
CA ARG A 361 1.33 -27.60 -19.95
C ARG A 361 2.21 -26.40 -20.27
N ALA A 362 1.63 -25.43 -20.94
CA ALA A 362 2.19 -24.09 -21.12
C ALA A 362 1.16 -23.07 -20.64
N ASP A 363 1.61 -22.10 -19.88
CA ASP A 363 0.83 -20.98 -19.37
C ASP A 363 1.46 -19.68 -19.83
N TYR A 364 0.64 -18.77 -20.33
CA TYR A 364 1.01 -17.38 -20.61
C TYR A 364 0.11 -16.46 -19.80
N SER A 365 0.69 -15.49 -19.12
CA SER A 365 -0.04 -14.51 -18.35
C SER A 365 0.47 -13.11 -18.64
N TYR A 366 -0.44 -12.15 -18.62
CA TYR A 366 -0.18 -10.73 -18.79
C TYR A 366 -0.87 -9.95 -17.67
N ARG A 367 -0.19 -8.95 -17.16
CA ARG A 367 -0.74 -7.94 -16.29
C ARG A 367 -0.28 -6.57 -16.77
N ASP A 368 -1.24 -5.66 -16.88
CA ASP A 368 -1.00 -4.28 -17.30
C ASP A 368 -0.23 -3.48 -16.24
N ASP A 369 0.21 -2.29 -16.61
CA ASP A 369 0.87 -1.37 -15.71
C ASP A 369 -0.12 -0.82 -14.65
N TYR A 370 0.43 -0.35 -13.54
CA TYR A 370 -0.34 0.23 -12.44
C TYR A 370 0.53 1.06 -11.52
N TYR A 371 -0.09 1.76 -10.60
CA TYR A 371 0.62 2.56 -9.61
C TYR A 371 0.64 1.89 -8.23
N SER A 372 1.73 2.05 -7.50
CA SER A 372 1.87 1.58 -6.12
C SER A 372 1.32 2.56 -5.08
N THR A 373 0.93 3.76 -5.49
CA THR A 373 0.35 4.80 -4.62
C THR A 373 -0.76 5.53 -5.35
N ILE A 374 -1.73 6.03 -4.59
CA ILE A 374 -2.89 6.77 -5.11
C ILE A 374 -2.51 8.09 -5.83
N PHE A 375 -1.29 8.60 -5.63
CA PHE A 375 -0.81 9.81 -6.27
C PHE A 375 -0.41 9.64 -7.74
N ASN A 376 -0.40 8.44 -8.27
CA ASN A 376 -0.09 8.08 -9.65
C ASN A 376 1.20 8.73 -10.18
N ARG A 377 2.26 8.68 -9.38
CA ARG A 377 3.57 9.25 -9.71
C ARG A 377 4.44 8.26 -10.48
N ASN A 378 5.26 8.77 -11.39
CA ASN A 378 6.24 7.94 -12.11
C ASN A 378 7.13 7.10 -11.18
N ARG A 379 7.45 7.61 -9.98
CA ARG A 379 8.23 6.88 -8.99
C ARG A 379 7.51 5.63 -8.48
N GLY A 380 6.18 5.65 -8.47
CA GLY A 380 5.33 4.54 -8.03
C GLY A 380 4.75 3.73 -9.17
N HIS A 381 5.08 4.06 -10.42
CA HIS A 381 4.62 3.34 -11.59
C HIS A 381 5.31 1.98 -11.69
N ILE A 382 4.54 0.97 -11.99
CA ILE A 382 5.00 -0.41 -12.19
C ILE A 382 4.60 -0.78 -13.60
N ASP A 383 5.57 -1.10 -14.43
CA ASP A 383 5.36 -1.44 -15.84
C ASP A 383 4.54 -2.72 -15.99
N SER A 384 3.95 -2.92 -17.15
CA SER A 384 3.28 -4.18 -17.49
C SER A 384 4.28 -5.34 -17.56
N VAL A 385 3.79 -6.56 -17.35
CA VAL A 385 4.60 -7.77 -17.43
C VAL A 385 3.85 -8.90 -18.07
N ASP A 386 4.56 -9.65 -18.91
CA ASP A 386 4.11 -10.93 -19.42
C ASP A 386 5.05 -12.07 -19.00
N LEU A 387 4.48 -13.19 -18.61
CA LEU A 387 5.21 -14.34 -18.12
C LEU A 387 4.78 -15.61 -18.86
N MET A 388 5.73 -16.49 -19.07
CA MET A 388 5.48 -17.79 -19.65
C MET A 388 6.07 -18.90 -18.78
N ASP A 389 5.23 -19.89 -18.44
CA ASP A 389 5.60 -21.09 -17.70
C ASP A 389 5.37 -22.33 -18.53
N ILE A 390 6.24 -23.30 -18.41
CA ILE A 390 6.12 -24.61 -19.07
C ILE A 390 6.34 -25.72 -18.07
N SER A 391 5.54 -26.77 -18.14
CA SER A 391 5.72 -27.97 -17.33
C SER A 391 5.43 -29.25 -18.12
N ILE A 392 6.08 -30.32 -17.71
CA ILE A 392 5.84 -31.69 -18.15
C ILE A 392 5.75 -32.60 -16.93
N ARG A 393 4.78 -33.49 -16.94
CA ARG A 393 4.60 -34.51 -15.88
C ARG A 393 4.31 -35.84 -16.50
N TYR A 394 4.94 -36.90 -15.98
CA TYR A 394 4.63 -38.28 -16.27
C TYR A 394 4.00 -38.95 -15.06
N THR A 395 2.86 -39.63 -15.27
CA THR A 395 2.15 -40.41 -14.28
C THR A 395 1.98 -41.84 -14.86
N PRO A 396 2.50 -42.90 -14.24
CA PRO A 396 2.34 -44.25 -14.73
C PRO A 396 0.89 -44.73 -14.60
N THR A 397 0.54 -45.81 -15.29
CA THR A 397 -0.81 -46.38 -15.25
C THR A 397 -1.23 -46.84 -13.86
N SER A 398 -0.28 -47.14 -12.97
CA SER A 398 -0.60 -47.45 -11.57
C SER A 398 -0.99 -46.26 -10.72
N GLU A 399 -0.72 -45.03 -11.20
CA GLU A 399 -0.95 -43.77 -10.49
C GLU A 399 -0.29 -43.66 -9.10
N GLU A 400 0.57 -44.62 -8.74
CA GLU A 400 1.24 -44.64 -7.43
C GLU A 400 2.29 -43.56 -7.27
N TRP A 401 2.83 -43.03 -8.36
CA TRP A 401 3.85 -42.00 -8.34
C TRP A 401 3.76 -41.11 -9.59
N TYR A 402 4.44 -40.01 -9.54
CA TYR A 402 4.68 -39.16 -10.71
C TYR A 402 6.07 -38.55 -10.66
N VAL A 403 6.56 -38.14 -11.80
CA VAL A 403 7.73 -37.30 -11.95
C VAL A 403 7.37 -36.13 -12.88
N GLY A 404 7.83 -34.95 -12.55
CA GLY A 404 7.61 -33.77 -13.36
C GLY A 404 8.84 -32.87 -13.43
N ALA A 405 8.90 -32.03 -14.45
CA ALA A 405 9.86 -30.98 -14.59
C ALA A 405 9.10 -29.68 -15.00
N TYR A 406 9.62 -28.54 -14.59
CA TYR A 406 9.02 -27.26 -14.92
C TYR A 406 10.09 -26.18 -15.13
N VAL A 407 9.71 -25.17 -15.90
CA VAL A 407 10.40 -23.88 -16.00
C VAL A 407 9.35 -22.81 -15.77
N ARG A 408 9.60 -21.93 -14.82
CA ARG A 408 8.82 -20.71 -14.58
C ARG A 408 9.60 -19.51 -15.06
N ASN A 409 8.87 -18.47 -15.47
CA ASN A 409 9.45 -17.28 -16.07
C ASN A 409 10.44 -17.66 -17.20
N LEU A 410 9.95 -18.34 -18.21
CA LEU A 410 10.77 -18.87 -19.31
C LEU A 410 11.53 -17.74 -20.05
N GLY A 411 10.94 -16.54 -20.16
CA GLY A 411 11.54 -15.35 -20.71
C GLY A 411 12.71 -14.82 -19.91
N ASP A 412 12.82 -15.16 -18.63
CA ASP A 412 13.75 -14.57 -17.66
C ASP A 412 13.48 -13.07 -17.49
N GLU A 413 12.18 -12.70 -17.46
CA GLU A 413 11.77 -11.33 -17.26
C GLU A 413 12.22 -10.83 -15.88
N ASP A 414 12.82 -9.64 -15.86
CA ASP A 414 13.23 -8.93 -14.63
C ASP A 414 12.22 -7.82 -14.37
N HIS A 415 11.35 -8.04 -13.39
CA HIS A 415 10.22 -7.16 -13.13
C HIS A 415 10.02 -6.93 -11.64
N VAL A 416 9.66 -5.70 -11.28
CA VAL A 416 9.23 -5.32 -9.92
C VAL A 416 7.71 -5.29 -9.89
N TYR A 417 7.10 -6.02 -8.96
CA TYR A 417 5.64 -6.07 -8.85
C TYR A 417 5.06 -5.21 -7.72
N ALA A 418 5.91 -4.66 -6.86
CA ALA A 418 5.49 -3.74 -5.80
C ALA A 418 6.60 -2.80 -5.38
N TYR A 419 6.25 -1.56 -5.08
CA TYR A 419 7.12 -0.63 -4.40
C TYR A 419 6.58 -0.34 -3.01
N TYR A 420 7.46 -0.43 -2.02
CA TYR A 420 7.24 0.11 -0.69
C TYR A 420 8.07 1.38 -0.55
N SER A 421 7.37 2.51 -0.48
CA SER A 421 8.02 3.83 -0.36
C SER A 421 7.82 4.38 1.04
N THR A 422 8.89 4.93 1.61
CA THR A 422 8.85 5.58 2.90
C THR A 422 8.99 7.08 2.74
N ASP A 423 8.43 7.84 3.66
CA ASP A 423 8.65 9.27 3.73
C ASP A 423 10.09 9.59 4.17
N VAL A 424 10.46 10.86 4.11
CA VAL A 424 11.82 11.27 4.44
C VAL A 424 12.14 11.13 5.93
N THR A 425 11.16 11.01 6.81
CA THR A 425 11.39 10.80 8.26
C THR A 425 11.97 9.43 8.56
N VAL A 426 11.80 8.48 7.65
CA VAL A 426 12.41 7.15 7.67
C VAL A 426 13.46 6.95 6.57
N GLY A 427 13.90 8.02 5.94
CA GLY A 427 15.01 8.01 5.00
C GLY A 427 14.61 8.17 3.53
N GLY A 428 13.33 8.28 3.19
CA GLY A 428 12.85 8.53 1.83
C GLY A 428 13.24 7.44 0.83
N PHE A 429 13.48 6.21 1.30
CA PHE A 429 13.89 5.12 0.43
C PHE A 429 12.67 4.42 -0.18
N GLN A 430 12.92 3.77 -1.29
CA GLN A 430 11.95 2.91 -1.97
C GLN A 430 12.56 1.52 -2.14
N ASN A 431 11.82 0.52 -1.70
CA ASN A 431 12.15 -0.88 -1.90
C ASN A 431 11.27 -1.45 -3.01
N GLY A 432 11.89 -2.07 -4.00
CA GLY A 432 11.19 -2.87 -4.99
C GLY A 432 11.12 -4.34 -4.55
N VAL A 433 9.98 -4.96 -4.75
CA VAL A 433 9.80 -6.40 -4.59
C VAL A 433 9.76 -7.01 -5.99
N ALA A 434 10.81 -7.73 -6.34
CA ALA A 434 10.94 -8.36 -7.65
C ALA A 434 10.19 -9.69 -7.73
N ILE A 435 9.78 -10.07 -8.94
CA ILE A 435 9.32 -11.43 -9.23
C ILE A 435 10.49 -12.40 -9.17
N ASP A 436 10.18 -13.69 -9.07
CA ASP A 436 11.21 -14.71 -9.16
C ASP A 436 11.87 -14.70 -10.55
N PRO A 437 13.19 -14.84 -10.64
CA PRO A 437 13.88 -15.02 -11.92
C PRO A 437 13.46 -16.35 -12.56
N LYS A 438 13.98 -16.66 -13.74
CA LYS A 438 13.80 -17.99 -14.34
C LYS A 438 14.19 -19.10 -13.39
N ILE A 439 13.22 -19.92 -13.02
CA ILE A 439 13.39 -21.06 -12.13
C ILE A 439 13.02 -22.34 -12.88
N TRP A 440 13.86 -23.33 -12.77
CA TRP A 440 13.52 -24.68 -13.22
C TRP A 440 13.66 -25.70 -12.09
N GLY A 441 12.89 -26.73 -12.16
CA GLY A 441 12.92 -27.76 -11.13
C GLY A 441 12.39 -29.10 -11.61
N ILE A 442 12.68 -30.11 -10.82
CA ILE A 442 12.14 -31.46 -10.97
C ILE A 442 11.39 -31.78 -9.67
N ASN A 443 10.21 -32.34 -9.82
CA ASN A 443 9.42 -32.83 -8.69
C ASN A 443 9.12 -34.32 -8.84
N PHE A 444 9.01 -34.98 -7.70
CA PHE A 444 8.59 -36.36 -7.59
C PHE A 444 7.54 -36.44 -6.48
N GLY A 445 6.48 -37.20 -6.74
CA GLY A 445 5.46 -37.47 -5.73
C GLY A 445 5.07 -38.96 -5.74
N ARG A 446 4.63 -39.42 -4.58
CA ARG A 446 4.10 -40.77 -4.41
C ARG A 446 2.78 -40.72 -3.67
N ASN A 447 1.79 -41.46 -4.20
CA ASN A 447 0.49 -41.66 -3.55
C ASN A 447 0.61 -42.93 -2.66
N PHE A 448 0.09 -42.88 -1.45
CA PHE A 448 0.13 -43.98 -0.47
C PHE A 448 -1.28 -44.50 -0.26
#